data_09a49b62ff2bedd72eaa8d55fdf65272
#
_entry.id   09a49b62ff2bedd72eaa8d55fdf65272
#
_cell.length_a   1.000
_cell.length_b   1.000
_cell.length_c   1.000
_cell.angle_alpha   90.00
_cell.angle_beta   90.00
_cell.angle_gamma   90.00
#
_symmetry.space_group_name_H-M   'P 1'
#
loop_
_entity.id
_entity.type
_entity.pdbx_description
1 polymer ?
#
loop_
_entity_poly.entity_id
_entity_poly.type
_entity_poly.pdbx_seq_one_letter_code
_entity_poly.pdbx_strand_id
1 'polypeptide(L)'
;MAIEAKVVWSEGIFITPQHFQQFERYLESGLRQLAVSKEGYFWGFSSLVLDSDGLKHGVLGIREAEGIFPDGSIFVFSQKQLENLSLKVPANIKDTKVCLAITLPSSVNNEIDFLNQNSAHSYRYKAFEKTLADTTNSELDGRQITLADLNPTLILENDLTSNQTALPIAVIRSSSADFEIILDESYIPPSLGSQKQQHLKAYISEIYGLLMQKSNSLANAVNDPNTGGSVEVMDFMMLQTINRYLAYLHHENEGARQTHPE
;
A
#
# COMPACT_ATOMS: atom_id res chain seq x y z
N MET A 1 -7.45 8.90 -17.02
CA MET A 1 -7.94 10.20 -16.52
C MET A 1 -7.21 11.31 -17.26
N ALA A 2 -7.88 12.43 -17.56
CA ALA A 2 -7.23 13.57 -18.17
C ALA A 2 -6.47 14.39 -17.10
N ILE A 3 -5.40 15.07 -17.50
CA ILE A 3 -4.71 16.03 -16.64
C ILE A 3 -5.61 17.26 -16.46
N GLU A 4 -5.72 17.73 -15.22
CA GLU A 4 -6.50 18.94 -14.90
C GLU A 4 -5.93 20.19 -15.57
N ALA A 5 -6.78 21.16 -15.84
CA ALA A 5 -6.38 22.41 -16.48
C ALA A 5 -5.52 23.28 -15.53
N LYS A 6 -4.49 23.90 -16.09
CA LYS A 6 -3.58 24.78 -15.36
C LYS A 6 -4.23 26.14 -15.09
N VAL A 7 -3.98 26.72 -13.90
CA VAL A 7 -4.33 28.12 -13.59
C VAL A 7 -3.52 29.08 -14.46
N VAL A 8 -4.17 30.07 -15.03
CA VAL A 8 -3.50 31.18 -15.77
C VAL A 8 -3.20 32.32 -14.80
N TRP A 9 -1.92 32.53 -14.53
CA TRP A 9 -1.45 33.63 -13.69
C TRP A 9 -1.16 34.86 -14.55
N SER A 10 -2.02 35.85 -14.47
CA SER A 10 -1.87 37.12 -15.21
C SER A 10 -1.76 38.29 -14.23
N GLU A 11 -1.10 39.36 -14.67
CA GLU A 11 -1.03 40.58 -13.90
C GLU A 11 -2.44 41.17 -13.61
N GLY A 12 -2.66 41.59 -12.37
CA GLY A 12 -3.95 42.16 -11.94
C GLY A 12 -5.02 41.12 -11.57
N ILE A 13 -4.71 39.81 -11.59
CA ILE A 13 -5.68 38.78 -11.14
C ILE A 13 -6.03 38.95 -9.67
N PHE A 14 -7.30 38.90 -9.36
CA PHE A 14 -7.78 38.81 -7.96
C PHE A 14 -7.70 37.35 -7.50
N ILE A 15 -6.81 37.08 -6.57
CA ILE A 15 -6.54 35.70 -6.07
C ILE A 15 -7.67 35.28 -5.13
N THR A 16 -8.24 34.12 -5.38
CA THR A 16 -9.26 33.45 -4.54
C THR A 16 -8.79 32.02 -4.16
N PRO A 17 -9.37 31.38 -3.13
CA PRO A 17 -9.03 30.01 -2.75
C PRO A 17 -9.11 29.00 -3.92
N GLN A 18 -10.03 29.19 -4.86
CA GLN A 18 -10.21 28.32 -6.02
C GLN A 18 -8.97 28.27 -6.94
N HIS A 19 -8.18 29.34 -6.99
CA HIS A 19 -6.94 29.36 -7.76
C HIS A 19 -5.90 28.38 -7.16
N PHE A 20 -5.80 28.36 -5.82
CA PHE A 20 -4.90 27.43 -5.14
C PHE A 20 -5.41 26.00 -5.24
N GLN A 21 -6.69 25.76 -5.00
CA GLN A 21 -7.31 24.44 -5.14
C GLN A 21 -7.14 23.88 -6.55
N GLN A 22 -7.33 24.69 -7.59
CA GLN A 22 -7.12 24.25 -8.97
C GLN A 22 -5.64 24.00 -9.28
N PHE A 23 -4.74 24.79 -8.69
CA PHE A 23 -3.31 24.59 -8.82
C PHE A 23 -2.88 23.25 -8.17
N GLU A 24 -3.39 22.92 -6.98
CA GLU A 24 -3.19 21.63 -6.33
C GLU A 24 -3.71 20.47 -7.20
N ARG A 25 -4.94 20.55 -7.68
CA ARG A 25 -5.53 19.53 -8.57
C ARG A 25 -4.70 19.31 -9.83
N TYR A 26 -4.19 20.38 -10.43
CA TYR A 26 -3.32 20.29 -11.59
C TYR A 26 -2.03 19.51 -11.26
N LEU A 27 -1.37 19.83 -10.14
CA LEU A 27 -0.16 19.13 -9.71
C LEU A 27 -0.43 17.67 -9.38
N GLU A 28 -1.46 17.39 -8.59
CA GLU A 28 -1.84 16.03 -8.21
C GLU A 28 -2.21 15.17 -9.43
N SER A 29 -2.97 15.75 -10.38
CA SER A 29 -3.33 15.02 -11.60
C SER A 29 -2.10 14.68 -12.46
N GLY A 30 -1.11 15.57 -12.50
CA GLY A 30 0.16 15.33 -13.16
C GLY A 30 0.97 14.21 -12.50
N LEU A 31 1.06 14.21 -11.16
CA LEU A 31 1.72 13.15 -10.40
C LEU A 31 1.04 11.79 -10.58
N ARG A 32 -0.29 11.75 -10.52
CA ARG A 32 -1.08 10.54 -10.80
C ARG A 32 -0.82 10.01 -12.21
N GLN A 33 -0.85 10.88 -13.21
CA GLN A 33 -0.58 10.46 -14.58
C GLN A 33 0.84 9.91 -14.75
N LEU A 34 1.82 10.49 -14.07
CA LEU A 34 3.19 9.98 -14.05
C LEU A 34 3.26 8.60 -13.41
N ALA A 35 2.56 8.37 -12.30
CA ALA A 35 2.49 7.08 -11.63
C ALA A 35 1.83 6.02 -12.52
N VAL A 36 0.67 6.31 -13.11
CA VAL A 36 -0.07 5.42 -14.02
C VAL A 36 0.74 5.06 -15.26
N SER A 37 1.60 5.97 -15.77
CA SER A 37 2.44 5.69 -16.94
C SER A 37 3.51 4.61 -16.72
N LYS A 38 3.74 4.21 -15.48
CA LYS A 38 4.69 3.16 -15.09
C LYS A 38 4.05 1.76 -15.01
N GLU A 39 3.38 1.35 -16.09
CA GLU A 39 2.95 -0.05 -16.33
C GLU A 39 2.01 -0.70 -15.29
N GLY A 40 1.14 0.07 -14.66
CA GLY A 40 0.05 -0.51 -13.85
C GLY A 40 0.42 -0.97 -12.42
N TYR A 41 1.69 -1.10 -12.08
CA TYR A 41 2.18 -1.59 -10.76
C TYR A 41 2.60 -0.45 -9.82
N PHE A 42 1.85 0.63 -9.81
CA PHE A 42 2.21 1.82 -9.04
C PHE A 42 1.48 1.94 -7.70
N TRP A 43 0.57 1.03 -7.37
CA TRP A 43 -0.26 1.07 -6.18
C TRP A 43 -0.08 -0.17 -5.29
N GLY A 44 -0.35 -0.01 -4.02
CA GLY A 44 -0.18 -1.05 -3.01
C GLY A 44 0.47 -0.49 -1.74
N PHE A 45 0.75 -1.37 -0.80
CA PHE A 45 1.41 -1.04 0.46
C PHE A 45 2.92 -1.05 0.34
N SER A 46 3.59 -0.03 0.88
CA SER A 46 5.02 -0.07 1.21
C SER A 46 5.24 -0.62 2.62
N SER A 47 4.29 -0.42 3.54
CA SER A 47 4.23 -1.04 4.85
C SER A 47 2.78 -1.28 5.25
N LEU A 48 2.49 -2.44 5.84
CA LEU A 48 1.20 -2.77 6.42
C LEU A 48 1.41 -3.68 7.63
N VAL A 49 0.95 -3.22 8.79
CA VAL A 49 0.93 -4.01 10.03
C VAL A 49 -0.48 -3.97 10.60
N LEU A 50 -1.12 -5.14 10.65
CA LEU A 50 -2.45 -5.29 11.22
C LEU A 50 -2.40 -5.32 12.73
N ASP A 51 -3.45 -4.81 13.39
CA ASP A 51 -3.65 -4.98 14.81
C ASP A 51 -4.44 -6.28 15.08
N SER A 52 -3.74 -7.26 15.62
CA SER A 52 -4.31 -8.58 15.94
C SER A 52 -4.97 -8.66 17.32
N ASP A 53 -4.78 -7.65 18.19
CA ASP A 53 -5.27 -7.72 19.58
C ASP A 53 -6.80 -7.73 19.65
N GLY A 54 -7.46 -7.05 18.71
CA GLY A 54 -8.92 -6.96 18.61
C GLY A 54 -9.62 -8.17 17.98
N LEU A 55 -8.89 -9.07 17.31
CA LEU A 55 -9.48 -10.17 16.51
C LEU A 55 -10.37 -11.11 17.33
N LYS A 56 -9.98 -11.39 18.59
CA LYS A 56 -10.77 -12.20 19.52
C LYS A 56 -12.09 -11.53 19.96
N HIS A 57 -12.20 -10.24 19.75
CA HIS A 57 -13.38 -9.43 20.11
C HIS A 57 -14.13 -8.92 18.87
N GLY A 58 -13.84 -9.49 17.71
CA GLY A 58 -14.52 -9.13 16.47
C GLY A 58 -14.09 -7.77 15.89
N VAL A 59 -12.94 -7.27 16.27
CA VAL A 59 -12.42 -5.98 15.80
C VAL A 59 -11.11 -6.18 15.05
N LEU A 60 -11.06 -5.69 13.82
CA LEU A 60 -9.83 -5.62 13.03
C LEU A 60 -9.36 -4.18 12.97
N GLY A 61 -8.10 -3.95 13.31
CA GLY A 61 -7.44 -2.65 13.25
C GLY A 61 -6.16 -2.68 12.41
N ILE A 62 -5.54 -1.52 12.24
CA ILE A 62 -4.25 -1.35 11.58
C ILE A 62 -3.32 -0.59 12.53
N ARG A 63 -2.07 -1.06 12.68
CA ARG A 63 -1.00 -0.37 13.44
C ARG A 63 -0.12 0.50 12.57
N GLU A 64 0.12 0.07 11.33
CA GLU A 64 0.96 0.80 10.38
C GLU A 64 0.41 0.61 8.97
N ALA A 65 0.31 1.69 8.21
CA ALA A 65 -0.07 1.65 6.82
C ALA A 65 0.56 2.79 6.04
N GLU A 66 1.36 2.43 5.06
CA GLU A 66 1.97 3.34 4.09
C GLU A 66 1.80 2.76 2.70
N GLY A 67 1.64 3.61 1.70
CA GLY A 67 1.53 3.14 0.33
C GLY A 67 0.93 4.13 -0.65
N ILE A 68 0.40 3.61 -1.74
CA ILE A 68 -0.27 4.37 -2.79
C ILE A 68 -1.60 3.68 -3.11
N PHE A 69 -2.67 4.44 -3.09
CA PHE A 69 -3.98 3.94 -3.53
C PHE A 69 -4.06 3.79 -5.06
N PRO A 70 -5.01 3.00 -5.59
CA PRO A 70 -5.18 2.84 -7.03
C PRO A 70 -5.50 4.14 -7.78
N ASP A 71 -6.02 5.17 -7.10
CA ASP A 71 -6.23 6.50 -7.67
C ASP A 71 -4.94 7.35 -7.73
N GLY A 72 -3.80 6.83 -7.24
CA GLY A 72 -2.52 7.49 -7.18
C GLY A 72 -2.29 8.34 -5.93
N SER A 73 -3.19 8.30 -4.96
CA SER A 73 -3.03 9.02 -3.69
C SER A 73 -2.00 8.34 -2.81
N ILE A 74 -0.95 9.06 -2.47
CA ILE A 74 0.10 8.60 -1.56
C ILE A 74 -0.40 8.77 -0.12
N PHE A 75 -0.15 7.79 0.74
CA PHE A 75 -0.51 7.85 2.14
C PHE A 75 0.61 7.32 3.04
N VAL A 76 0.77 8.00 4.18
CA VAL A 76 1.54 7.58 5.35
C VAL A 76 0.69 7.95 6.55
N PHE A 77 -0.02 6.97 7.11
CA PHE A 77 -0.92 7.26 8.22
C PHE A 77 -0.18 7.31 9.53
N SER A 78 -0.38 8.38 10.29
CA SER A 78 0.15 8.53 11.63
C SER A 78 -0.56 7.57 12.61
N GLN A 79 0.12 7.21 13.69
CA GLN A 79 -0.46 6.37 14.74
C GLN A 79 -1.80 6.92 15.25
N LYS A 80 -1.92 8.24 15.43
CA LYS A 80 -3.17 8.91 15.86
C LYS A 80 -4.34 8.71 14.89
N GLN A 81 -4.06 8.63 13.57
CA GLN A 81 -5.09 8.36 12.56
C GLN A 81 -5.52 6.90 12.62
N LEU A 82 -4.57 5.99 12.86
CA LEU A 82 -4.81 4.54 12.90
C LEU A 82 -5.47 4.07 14.19
N GLU A 83 -5.22 4.71 15.34
CA GLU A 83 -5.84 4.37 16.64
C GLU A 83 -7.37 4.36 16.59
N ASN A 84 -7.98 5.20 15.74
CA ASN A 84 -9.42 5.27 15.56
C ASN A 84 -9.93 4.47 14.35
N LEU A 85 -9.01 3.81 13.62
CA LEU A 85 -9.32 3.08 12.41
C LEU A 85 -9.49 1.61 12.72
N SER A 86 -10.71 1.21 13.04
CA SER A 86 -11.08 -0.17 13.33
C SER A 86 -12.40 -0.55 12.69
N LEU A 87 -12.51 -1.80 12.28
CA LEU A 87 -13.73 -2.40 11.74
C LEU A 87 -14.28 -3.43 12.71
N LYS A 88 -15.52 -3.24 13.14
CA LYS A 88 -16.27 -4.31 13.81
C LYS A 88 -16.83 -5.25 12.75
N VAL A 89 -16.32 -6.47 12.75
CA VAL A 89 -16.70 -7.49 11.78
C VAL A 89 -18.01 -8.16 12.26
N PRO A 90 -19.05 -8.23 11.43
CA PRO A 90 -20.26 -8.97 11.76
C PRO A 90 -19.98 -10.46 11.98
N ALA A 91 -20.80 -11.12 12.80
CA ALA A 91 -20.73 -12.56 12.99
C ALA A 91 -21.11 -13.34 11.72
N ASN A 92 -20.60 -14.57 11.60
CA ASN A 92 -20.93 -15.52 10.52
C ASN A 92 -20.52 -15.07 9.10
N ILE A 93 -19.50 -14.19 8.98
CA ILE A 93 -18.88 -13.85 7.70
C ILE A 93 -17.86 -14.92 7.34
N LYS A 94 -17.75 -15.22 6.02
CA LYS A 94 -16.77 -16.14 5.45
C LYS A 94 -16.20 -15.57 4.15
N ASP A 95 -14.93 -15.87 3.91
CA ASP A 95 -14.20 -15.60 2.67
C ASP A 95 -14.42 -14.16 2.13
N THR A 96 -14.38 -13.19 3.04
CA THR A 96 -14.66 -11.79 2.71
C THR A 96 -13.40 -10.94 2.94
N LYS A 97 -13.07 -10.10 1.94
CA LYS A 97 -11.95 -9.18 2.07
C LYS A 97 -12.34 -7.97 2.91
N VAL A 98 -11.37 -7.50 3.70
CA VAL A 98 -11.41 -6.21 4.36
C VAL A 98 -10.51 -5.26 3.58
N CYS A 99 -11.01 -4.06 3.34
CA CYS A 99 -10.35 -3.04 2.53
C CYS A 99 -10.11 -1.77 3.35
N LEU A 100 -8.94 -1.18 3.15
CA LEU A 100 -8.64 0.20 3.52
C LEU A 100 -9.10 1.08 2.37
N ALA A 101 -10.08 1.95 2.61
CA ALA A 101 -10.73 2.75 1.57
C ALA A 101 -10.63 4.25 1.86
N ILE A 102 -10.59 5.05 0.79
CA ILE A 102 -10.77 6.50 0.83
C ILE A 102 -11.77 6.92 -0.24
N THR A 103 -12.42 8.05 -0.03
CA THR A 103 -13.32 8.64 -1.02
C THR A 103 -12.54 9.20 -2.20
N LEU A 104 -13.02 8.98 -3.42
CA LEU A 104 -12.43 9.56 -4.63
C LEU A 104 -12.59 11.09 -4.66
N PRO A 105 -11.67 11.82 -5.32
CA PRO A 105 -11.82 13.25 -5.52
C PRO A 105 -13.12 13.58 -6.24
N SER A 106 -13.79 14.63 -5.81
CA SER A 106 -15.05 15.10 -6.39
C SER A 106 -14.96 16.58 -6.76
N SER A 107 -15.39 16.93 -7.97
CA SER A 107 -15.52 18.33 -8.38
C SER A 107 -16.85 18.96 -7.94
N VAL A 108 -17.79 18.18 -7.42
CA VAL A 108 -19.16 18.59 -7.11
C VAL A 108 -19.44 18.63 -5.61
N ASN A 109 -18.84 17.71 -4.85
CA ASN A 109 -19.10 17.58 -3.41
C ASN A 109 -17.94 18.18 -2.60
N ASN A 110 -18.26 18.60 -1.36
CA ASN A 110 -17.23 18.99 -0.42
C ASN A 110 -16.34 17.80 -0.09
N GLU A 111 -15.05 17.95 -0.25
CA GLU A 111 -14.07 16.89 0.03
C GLU A 111 -13.62 16.89 1.49
N ILE A 112 -13.83 18.01 2.23
CA ILE A 112 -13.29 18.23 3.58
C ILE A 112 -14.42 18.23 4.61
N ASP A 113 -14.26 17.42 5.65
CA ASP A 113 -15.08 17.48 6.87
C ASP A 113 -14.50 18.49 7.86
N PHE A 114 -15.11 19.67 7.93
CA PHE A 114 -14.75 20.73 8.89
C PHE A 114 -15.34 20.50 10.27
N LEU A 115 -16.44 19.77 10.38
CA LEU A 115 -17.23 19.69 11.60
C LEU A 115 -16.93 18.43 12.41
N ASN A 116 -16.09 17.54 11.90
CA ASN A 116 -15.83 16.22 12.50
C ASN A 116 -17.13 15.49 12.89
N GLN A 117 -18.20 15.75 12.16
CA GLN A 117 -19.46 15.07 12.34
C GLN A 117 -19.35 13.70 11.70
N ASN A 118 -19.67 12.66 12.46
CA ASN A 118 -19.86 11.30 11.93
C ASN A 118 -21.11 11.29 11.02
N SER A 119 -21.03 12.03 9.91
CA SER A 119 -22.11 12.06 8.93
C SER A 119 -22.04 10.80 8.07
N ALA A 120 -23.20 10.40 7.56
CA ALA A 120 -23.33 9.27 6.62
C ALA A 120 -22.56 9.50 5.30
N HIS A 121 -21.92 10.64 5.13
CA HIS A 121 -21.09 10.98 3.98
C HIS A 121 -19.63 10.81 4.34
N SER A 122 -18.98 9.91 3.63
CA SER A 122 -17.53 9.73 3.73
C SER A 122 -16.84 10.88 3.00
N TYR A 123 -16.27 11.80 3.76
CA TYR A 123 -15.41 12.85 3.22
C TYR A 123 -14.02 12.28 2.91
N ARG A 124 -13.36 12.83 1.88
CA ARG A 124 -12.00 12.43 1.52
C ARG A 124 -10.96 12.86 2.54
N TYR A 125 -11.15 14.05 3.11
CA TYR A 125 -10.23 14.65 4.07
C TYR A 125 -10.95 15.03 5.37
N LYS A 126 -10.21 14.97 6.47
CA LYS A 126 -10.63 15.42 7.79
C LYS A 126 -9.81 16.64 8.19
N ALA A 127 -10.49 17.75 8.49
CA ALA A 127 -9.84 18.98 8.90
C ALA A 127 -9.35 18.91 10.36
N PHE A 128 -8.21 19.53 10.62
CA PHE A 128 -7.67 19.77 11.95
C PHE A 128 -6.89 21.08 12.01
N GLU A 129 -6.72 21.63 13.19
CA GLU A 129 -5.96 22.86 13.39
C GLU A 129 -4.56 22.57 13.90
N LYS A 130 -3.59 23.27 13.33
CA LYS A 130 -2.18 23.19 13.73
C LYS A 130 -1.54 24.57 13.73
N THR A 131 -0.80 24.88 14.79
CA THR A 131 0.03 26.08 14.84
C THR A 131 1.31 25.84 14.06
N LEU A 132 1.51 26.63 13.00
CA LEU A 132 2.71 26.59 12.17
C LEU A 132 3.55 27.84 12.43
N ALA A 133 4.85 27.63 12.64
CA ALA A 133 5.82 28.73 12.76
C ALA A 133 6.16 29.28 11.37
N ASP A 134 6.49 30.57 11.32
CA ASP A 134 7.08 31.17 10.12
C ASP A 134 8.54 30.70 10.01
N THR A 135 8.87 30.04 8.90
CA THR A 135 10.21 29.52 8.65
C THR A 135 11.21 30.60 8.23
N THR A 136 10.72 31.80 7.88
CA THR A 136 11.54 32.94 7.47
C THR A 136 11.76 33.94 8.58
N ASN A 137 10.90 33.93 9.60
CA ASN A 137 11.02 34.84 10.76
C ASN A 137 10.65 34.10 12.05
N SER A 138 11.67 33.69 12.80
CA SER A 138 11.52 32.95 14.06
C SER A 138 11.03 33.81 15.24
N GLU A 139 11.00 35.14 15.11
CA GLU A 139 10.54 36.04 16.15
C GLU A 139 9.00 36.22 16.16
N LEU A 140 8.33 35.76 15.09
CA LEU A 140 6.89 35.80 15.01
C LEU A 140 6.25 34.56 15.65
N ASP A 141 5.21 34.80 16.43
CA ASP A 141 4.37 33.72 16.95
C ASP A 141 3.79 32.89 15.80
N GLY A 142 3.74 31.57 15.99
CA GLY A 142 3.12 30.68 15.03
C GLY A 142 1.64 31.04 14.78
N ARG A 143 1.17 30.82 13.58
CA ARG A 143 -0.25 30.99 13.21
C ARG A 143 -0.98 29.67 13.22
N GLN A 144 -2.21 29.69 13.77
CA GLN A 144 -3.12 28.57 13.67
C GLN A 144 -3.66 28.46 12.23
N ILE A 145 -3.41 27.34 11.60
CA ILE A 145 -3.82 27.06 10.23
C ILE A 145 -4.62 25.77 10.23
N THR A 146 -5.74 25.78 9.50
CA THR A 146 -6.54 24.59 9.26
C THR A 146 -5.86 23.75 8.17
N LEU A 147 -5.50 22.53 8.51
CA LEU A 147 -4.94 21.52 7.62
C LEU A 147 -5.95 20.38 7.45
N ALA A 148 -5.73 19.52 6.47
CA ALA A 148 -6.56 18.36 6.25
C ALA A 148 -5.72 17.12 5.95
N ASP A 149 -6.01 16.01 6.64
CA ASP A 149 -5.45 14.70 6.41
C ASP A 149 -6.43 13.83 5.63
N LEU A 150 -5.92 12.87 4.86
CA LEU A 150 -6.74 11.81 4.28
C LEU A 150 -7.56 11.13 5.36
N ASN A 151 -8.81 10.83 5.06
CA ASN A 151 -9.77 10.21 5.98
C ASN A 151 -10.03 8.76 5.57
N PRO A 152 -9.16 7.81 5.96
CA PRO A 152 -9.31 6.41 5.63
C PRO A 152 -10.46 5.78 6.42
N THR A 153 -11.05 4.75 5.84
CA THR A 153 -12.05 3.90 6.48
C THR A 153 -11.72 2.42 6.26
N LEU A 154 -12.03 1.58 7.25
CA LEU A 154 -12.00 0.13 7.08
C LEU A 154 -13.41 -0.36 6.78
N ILE A 155 -13.56 -1.09 5.69
CA ILE A 155 -14.85 -1.59 5.22
C ILE A 155 -14.70 -3.00 4.63
N LEU A 156 -15.79 -3.75 4.60
CA LEU A 156 -15.83 -5.01 3.85
C LEU A 156 -15.90 -4.73 2.34
N GLU A 157 -15.32 -5.61 1.53
CA GLU A 157 -15.33 -5.47 0.06
C GLU A 157 -16.75 -5.29 -0.50
N ASN A 158 -17.74 -5.96 0.10
CA ASN A 158 -19.15 -5.89 -0.31
C ASN A 158 -19.82 -4.55 -0.01
N ASP A 159 -19.25 -3.75 0.90
CA ASP A 159 -19.77 -2.44 1.29
C ASP A 159 -19.08 -1.29 0.52
N LEU A 160 -18.14 -1.62 -0.37
CA LEU A 160 -17.48 -0.64 -1.22
C LEU A 160 -18.47 0.02 -2.18
N THR A 161 -18.38 1.33 -2.27
CA THR A 161 -19.20 2.13 -3.17
C THR A 161 -18.38 2.65 -4.36
N SER A 162 -19.03 3.00 -5.46
CA SER A 162 -18.36 3.47 -6.69
C SER A 162 -17.60 4.78 -6.54
N ASN A 163 -17.84 5.54 -5.46
CA ASN A 163 -17.14 6.79 -5.15
C ASN A 163 -15.93 6.58 -4.23
N GLN A 164 -15.48 5.35 -4.02
CA GLN A 164 -14.33 5.00 -3.20
C GLN A 164 -13.26 4.28 -4.02
N THR A 165 -12.02 4.48 -3.60
CA THR A 165 -10.88 3.64 -3.98
C THR A 165 -10.39 2.90 -2.76
N ALA A 166 -9.91 1.65 -2.94
CA ALA A 166 -9.58 0.81 -1.81
C ALA A 166 -8.40 -0.12 -2.10
N LEU A 167 -7.70 -0.49 -1.03
CA LEU A 167 -6.67 -1.51 -0.99
C LEU A 167 -7.13 -2.64 -0.07
N PRO A 168 -7.23 -3.89 -0.53
CA PRO A 168 -7.53 -5.02 0.33
C PRO A 168 -6.34 -5.29 1.28
N ILE A 169 -6.63 -5.40 2.58
CA ILE A 169 -5.62 -5.57 3.65
C ILE A 169 -5.56 -6.99 4.18
N ALA A 170 -6.69 -7.70 4.22
CA ALA A 170 -6.81 -9.05 4.73
C ALA A 170 -8.04 -9.75 4.17
N VAL A 171 -8.05 -11.07 4.25
CA VAL A 171 -9.22 -11.91 4.01
C VAL A 171 -9.68 -12.51 5.33
N ILE A 172 -10.94 -12.33 5.67
CA ILE A 172 -11.59 -13.01 6.79
C ILE A 172 -11.95 -14.40 6.30
N ARG A 173 -11.30 -15.43 6.80
CA ARG A 173 -11.62 -16.83 6.52
C ARG A 173 -12.95 -17.24 7.15
N SER A 174 -13.14 -16.85 8.40
CA SER A 174 -14.40 -17.03 9.10
C SER A 174 -14.49 -16.10 10.31
N SER A 175 -15.73 -15.74 10.66
CA SER A 175 -16.08 -15.06 11.91
C SER A 175 -17.07 -15.94 12.66
N SER A 176 -16.78 -16.24 13.93
CA SER A 176 -17.63 -17.09 14.77
C SER A 176 -18.87 -16.35 15.26
N ALA A 177 -19.82 -17.10 15.87
CA ALA A 177 -20.98 -16.51 16.56
C ALA A 177 -20.55 -15.63 17.76
N ASP A 178 -19.38 -15.92 18.34
CA ASP A 178 -18.78 -15.18 19.46
C ASP A 178 -17.88 -14.03 18.97
N PHE A 179 -17.99 -13.68 17.68
CA PHE A 179 -17.24 -12.61 17.01
C PHE A 179 -15.74 -12.84 16.86
N GLU A 180 -15.18 -14.00 17.18
CA GLU A 180 -13.78 -14.27 16.93
C GLU A 180 -13.51 -14.33 15.41
N ILE A 181 -12.52 -13.54 14.97
CA ILE A 181 -12.13 -13.41 13.56
C ILE A 181 -10.90 -14.29 13.30
N ILE A 182 -10.99 -15.15 12.30
CA ILE A 182 -9.88 -15.93 11.76
C ILE A 182 -9.53 -15.34 10.40
N LEU A 183 -8.32 -14.79 10.29
CA LEU A 183 -7.79 -14.29 9.02
C LEU A 183 -7.17 -15.42 8.19
N ASP A 184 -7.15 -15.26 6.90
CA ASP A 184 -6.38 -16.11 6.00
C ASP A 184 -4.90 -15.68 6.03
N GLU A 185 -4.07 -16.47 6.70
CA GLU A 185 -2.64 -16.21 6.82
C GLU A 185 -1.88 -16.34 5.49
N SER A 186 -2.47 -17.00 4.48
CA SER A 186 -1.87 -17.13 3.15
C SER A 186 -2.14 -15.92 2.25
N TYR A 187 -3.04 -15.02 2.68
CA TYR A 187 -3.38 -13.85 1.89
C TYR A 187 -2.23 -12.83 1.85
N ILE A 188 -1.87 -12.40 0.66
CA ILE A 188 -0.84 -11.38 0.44
C ILE A 188 -1.51 -10.10 -0.05
N PRO A 189 -1.52 -9.02 0.74
CA PRO A 189 -2.02 -7.71 0.30
C PRO A 189 -1.20 -7.15 -0.87
N PRO A 190 -1.81 -6.32 -1.74
CA PRO A 190 -1.08 -5.60 -2.78
C PRO A 190 0.12 -4.87 -2.20
N SER A 191 1.30 -5.07 -2.77
CA SER A 191 2.55 -4.53 -2.23
C SER A 191 3.37 -3.85 -3.32
N LEU A 192 3.97 -2.71 -2.99
CA LEU A 192 4.89 -1.97 -3.87
C LEU A 192 6.27 -2.60 -3.99
N GLY A 193 6.58 -3.59 -3.16
CA GLY A 193 7.87 -4.28 -3.19
C GLY A 193 7.85 -5.61 -2.47
N SER A 194 8.44 -6.62 -3.09
CA SER A 194 8.50 -8.00 -2.59
C SER A 194 9.15 -8.10 -1.19
N GLN A 195 10.14 -7.26 -0.92
CA GLN A 195 10.88 -7.25 0.35
C GLN A 195 10.12 -6.58 1.50
N LYS A 196 9.08 -5.80 1.19
CA LYS A 196 8.26 -5.11 2.18
C LYS A 196 7.19 -6.02 2.79
N GLN A 197 6.85 -7.11 2.11
CA GLN A 197 5.87 -8.10 2.53
C GLN A 197 6.57 -9.31 3.17
N GLN A 198 6.29 -9.57 4.45
CA GLN A 198 6.97 -10.63 5.20
C GLN A 198 6.83 -12.02 4.57
N HIS A 199 5.64 -12.36 4.05
CA HIS A 199 5.39 -13.65 3.39
C HIS A 199 6.20 -13.78 2.09
N LEU A 200 6.20 -12.73 1.24
CA LEU A 200 6.96 -12.73 -0.01
C LEU A 200 8.46 -12.82 0.25
N LYS A 201 8.95 -12.08 1.24
CA LYS A 201 10.35 -12.15 1.66
C LYS A 201 10.73 -13.56 2.14
N ALA A 202 9.87 -14.20 2.94
CA ALA A 202 10.08 -15.56 3.40
C ALA A 202 10.15 -16.55 2.22
N TYR A 203 9.21 -16.47 1.28
CA TYR A 203 9.21 -17.31 0.08
C TYR A 203 10.46 -17.12 -0.80
N ILE A 204 10.88 -15.86 -1.04
CA ILE A 204 12.10 -15.58 -1.80
C ILE A 204 13.32 -16.18 -1.10
N SER A 205 13.44 -16.03 0.22
CA SER A 205 14.53 -16.58 1.00
C SER A 205 14.54 -18.12 0.98
N GLU A 206 13.38 -18.75 1.07
CA GLU A 206 13.24 -20.21 0.98
C GLU A 206 13.64 -20.72 -0.41
N ILE A 207 13.10 -20.12 -1.48
CA ILE A 207 13.44 -20.51 -2.87
C ILE A 207 14.93 -20.31 -3.12
N TYR A 208 15.51 -19.20 -2.68
CA TYR A 208 16.94 -18.95 -2.80
C TYR A 208 17.74 -20.02 -2.09
N GLY A 209 17.39 -20.39 -0.84
CA GLY A 209 18.05 -21.44 -0.07
C GLY A 209 17.99 -22.81 -0.75
N LEU A 210 16.82 -23.20 -1.25
CA LEU A 210 16.62 -24.46 -1.97
C LEU A 210 17.43 -24.53 -3.28
N LEU A 211 17.44 -23.45 -4.06
CA LEU A 211 18.22 -23.38 -5.28
C LEU A 211 19.74 -23.39 -5.01
N MET A 212 20.19 -22.72 -3.95
CA MET A 212 21.59 -22.74 -3.52
C MET A 212 22.02 -24.16 -3.14
N GLN A 213 21.20 -24.87 -2.36
CA GLN A 213 21.47 -26.26 -1.98
C GLN A 213 21.56 -27.17 -3.22
N LYS A 214 20.62 -27.01 -4.17
CA LYS A 214 20.59 -27.77 -5.42
C LYS A 214 21.77 -27.45 -6.32
N SER A 215 22.17 -26.17 -6.43
CA SER A 215 23.37 -25.76 -7.16
C SER A 215 24.64 -26.45 -6.62
N ASN A 216 24.84 -26.42 -5.30
CA ASN A 216 25.98 -27.08 -4.66
C ASN A 216 25.99 -28.60 -4.90
N SER A 217 24.83 -29.25 -4.82
CA SER A 217 24.70 -30.70 -5.10
C SER A 217 25.07 -31.02 -6.54
N LEU A 218 24.58 -30.26 -7.51
CA LEU A 218 24.89 -30.46 -8.94
C LEU A 218 26.36 -30.15 -9.26
N ALA A 219 26.91 -29.09 -8.66
CA ALA A 219 28.33 -28.75 -8.84
C ALA A 219 29.25 -29.91 -8.34
N ASN A 220 28.90 -30.56 -7.23
CA ASN A 220 29.62 -31.71 -6.74
C ASN A 220 29.48 -32.93 -7.68
N ALA A 221 28.29 -33.17 -8.24
CA ALA A 221 28.03 -34.26 -9.18
C ALA A 221 28.77 -34.08 -10.51
N VAL A 222 28.80 -32.87 -11.06
CA VAL A 222 29.53 -32.53 -12.29
C VAL A 222 31.06 -32.64 -12.12
N ASN A 223 31.56 -32.39 -10.90
CA ASN A 223 32.99 -32.49 -10.60
C ASN A 223 33.43 -33.91 -10.20
N ASP A 224 32.54 -34.91 -10.10
CA ASP A 224 32.92 -36.29 -9.77
C ASP A 224 33.45 -37.01 -11.01
N PRO A 225 34.74 -37.42 -11.02
CA PRO A 225 35.36 -38.06 -12.18
C PRO A 225 34.77 -39.45 -12.52
N ASN A 226 33.92 -40.02 -11.67
CA ASN A 226 33.26 -41.32 -11.91
C ASN A 226 31.89 -41.20 -12.62
N THR A 227 31.38 -40.02 -12.79
CA THR A 227 30.13 -39.76 -13.53
C THR A 227 30.47 -39.39 -14.96
N GLY A 228 30.16 -40.24 -15.93
CA GLY A 228 30.36 -39.96 -17.35
C GLY A 228 29.10 -40.18 -18.17
N GLY A 229 28.91 -39.37 -19.20
CA GLY A 229 27.86 -39.56 -20.21
C GLY A 229 26.77 -38.52 -20.28
N SER A 230 25.59 -38.90 -20.80
CA SER A 230 24.44 -37.99 -21.05
C SER A 230 23.87 -37.36 -19.75
N VAL A 231 24.08 -37.96 -18.59
CA VAL A 231 23.65 -37.47 -17.28
C VAL A 231 24.45 -36.21 -16.91
N GLU A 232 25.77 -36.22 -17.16
CA GLU A 232 26.67 -35.09 -16.89
C GLU A 232 26.27 -33.82 -17.67
N VAL A 233 25.87 -33.96 -18.95
CA VAL A 233 25.43 -32.84 -19.78
C VAL A 233 24.12 -32.24 -19.23
N MET A 234 23.20 -33.09 -18.78
CA MET A 234 21.91 -32.63 -18.23
C MET A 234 22.12 -31.92 -16.89
N ASP A 235 22.94 -32.45 -16.01
CA ASP A 235 23.28 -31.83 -14.72
C ASP A 235 24.02 -30.49 -14.92
N PHE A 236 24.92 -30.41 -15.90
CA PHE A 236 25.58 -29.17 -16.26
C PHE A 236 24.60 -28.10 -16.78
N MET A 237 23.68 -28.46 -17.66
CA MET A 237 22.63 -27.53 -18.15
C MET A 237 21.71 -27.06 -17.02
N MET A 238 21.37 -27.98 -16.10
CA MET A 238 20.55 -27.63 -14.93
C MET A 238 21.31 -26.69 -13.99
N LEU A 239 22.59 -26.98 -13.71
CA LEU A 239 23.46 -26.11 -12.91
C LEU A 239 23.58 -24.71 -13.52
N GLN A 240 23.77 -24.60 -14.83
CA GLN A 240 23.83 -23.33 -15.54
C GLN A 240 22.52 -22.55 -15.40
N THR A 241 21.38 -23.24 -15.54
CA THR A 241 20.05 -22.64 -15.38
C THR A 241 19.84 -22.13 -13.97
N ILE A 242 20.14 -22.97 -12.95
CA ILE A 242 20.00 -22.58 -11.54
C ILE A 242 20.87 -21.37 -11.21
N ASN A 243 22.14 -21.37 -11.63
CA ASN A 243 23.07 -20.28 -11.35
C ASN A 243 22.61 -18.95 -11.97
N ARG A 244 21.96 -18.98 -13.13
CA ARG A 244 21.37 -17.80 -13.76
C ARG A 244 20.27 -17.19 -12.90
N TYR A 245 19.38 -18.01 -12.32
CA TYR A 245 18.30 -17.52 -11.45
C TYR A 245 18.80 -17.20 -10.04
N LEU A 246 19.81 -17.88 -9.53
CA LEU A 246 20.41 -17.58 -8.23
C LEU A 246 20.97 -16.16 -8.16
N ALA A 247 21.60 -15.67 -9.21
CA ALA A 247 22.12 -14.32 -9.26
C ALA A 247 20.98 -13.26 -9.12
N TYR A 248 19.85 -13.53 -9.78
CA TYR A 248 18.66 -12.66 -9.67
C TYR A 248 18.04 -12.71 -8.26
N LEU A 249 17.81 -13.94 -7.75
CA LEU A 249 17.21 -14.14 -6.42
C LEU A 249 18.11 -13.63 -5.28
N HIS A 250 19.43 -13.68 -5.46
CA HIS A 250 20.35 -13.09 -4.49
C HIS A 250 20.14 -11.59 -4.35
N HIS A 251 20.02 -10.89 -5.50
CA HIS A 251 19.71 -9.46 -5.52
C HIS A 251 18.38 -9.12 -4.86
N GLU A 252 17.35 -9.94 -5.11
CA GLU A 252 16.05 -9.77 -4.48
C GLU A 252 16.12 -10.04 -2.97
N ASN A 253 16.82 -11.09 -2.55
CA ASN A 253 16.93 -11.48 -1.14
C ASN A 253 17.69 -10.44 -0.30
N GLU A 254 18.70 -9.79 -0.87
CA GLU A 254 19.44 -8.73 -0.19
C GLU A 254 18.69 -7.38 -0.16
N GLY A 255 17.56 -7.27 -0.83
CA GLY A 255 16.75 -6.04 -0.88
C GLY A 255 17.42 -4.89 -1.62
N ALA A 256 18.43 -5.17 -2.45
CA ALA A 256 19.17 -4.17 -3.21
C ALA A 256 18.30 -3.45 -4.27
N ARG A 257 17.17 -4.03 -4.63
CA ARG A 257 16.21 -3.47 -5.58
C ARG A 257 14.78 -3.65 -5.04
N GLN A 258 13.99 -2.59 -5.06
CA GLN A 258 12.55 -2.70 -4.82
C GLN A 258 11.89 -3.20 -6.11
N THR A 259 11.70 -4.50 -6.21
CA THR A 259 11.03 -5.11 -7.36
C THR A 259 9.59 -5.35 -6.98
N HIS A 260 8.66 -4.97 -7.86
CA HIS A 260 7.25 -5.26 -7.69
C HIS A 260 7.04 -6.79 -7.71
N PRO A 261 6.12 -7.34 -6.89
CA PRO A 261 5.92 -8.79 -6.80
C PRO A 261 5.45 -9.48 -8.08
N GLU A 262 4.85 -8.73 -9.01
CA GLU A 262 4.37 -9.25 -10.31
C GLU A 262 5.46 -9.09 -11.42
#